data_20478fae8351fa308e6f2ae03ef84064
#
_entry.id   20478fae8351fa308e6f2ae03ef84064
#
_cell.length_a   1.000
_cell.length_b   1.000
_cell.length_c   1.000
_cell.angle_alpha   90.00
_cell.angle_beta   90.00
_cell.angle_gamma   90.00
#
_symmetry.space_group_name_H-M   'P 1'
#
loop_
_entity.id
_entity.type
_entity.pdbx_description
1 polymer ?
#
loop_
_entity_poly.entity_id
_entity_poly.type
_entity_poly.pdbx_seq_one_letter_code
_entity_poly.pdbx_strand_id
1 'polypeptide(L)'
;ELGCGRGEFLNQFIENGLEGHGIDLSNYAIDYCPKAKIHIVDMTKEKTPYKENSFDLVFSKSFVEHFYYPEKIFEEIYRVLKPGGIVITMTPEWEYIYKSFYNDYTHRTPFTKISLRDIHLVSGFKSVQVSSFKQLPILWKPKTYLFLLKLLSFLTRILVPDYFRPKFKWIRF
;
A
#
# COMPACT_ATOMS: atom_id res chain seq x y z
N GLU A 1 5.32 1.77 -9.38
CA GLU A 1 5.00 1.90 -7.95
C GLU A 1 4.74 3.36 -7.61
N LEU A 2 3.65 3.64 -6.89
CA LEU A 2 3.33 4.96 -6.35
C LEU A 2 3.71 5.01 -4.87
N GLY A 3 4.44 6.07 -4.48
CA GLY A 3 5.06 6.15 -3.15
C GLY A 3 6.15 5.11 -2.98
N CYS A 4 7.07 5.03 -3.94
CA CYS A 4 8.08 3.96 -3.98
C CYS A 4 9.15 4.09 -2.88
N GLY A 5 9.25 5.22 -2.18
CA GLY A 5 10.18 5.44 -1.10
C GLY A 5 11.62 5.16 -1.51
N ARG A 6 12.22 4.09 -1.00
CA ARG A 6 13.57 3.62 -1.36
C ARG A 6 13.58 2.60 -2.50
N GLY A 7 12.42 2.21 -3.01
CA GLY A 7 12.30 1.25 -4.11
C GLY A 7 12.47 -0.22 -3.71
N GLU A 8 12.22 -0.59 -2.45
CA GLU A 8 12.41 -1.97 -1.99
C GLU A 8 11.48 -2.96 -2.70
N PHE A 9 10.20 -2.61 -2.87
CA PHE A 9 9.26 -3.43 -3.64
C PHE A 9 9.52 -3.32 -5.14
N LEU A 10 9.87 -2.14 -5.61
CA LEU A 10 10.18 -1.89 -7.01
C LEU A 10 11.37 -2.75 -7.48
N ASN A 11 12.43 -2.87 -6.66
CA ASN A 11 13.53 -3.77 -6.90
C ASN A 11 13.08 -5.23 -7.01
N GLN A 12 12.18 -5.67 -6.13
CA GLN A 12 11.65 -7.03 -6.18
C GLN A 12 10.85 -7.30 -7.47
N PHE A 13 10.06 -6.33 -7.94
CA PHE A 13 9.38 -6.46 -9.22
C PHE A 13 10.38 -6.58 -10.38
N ILE A 14 11.43 -5.76 -10.38
CA ILE A 14 12.48 -5.78 -11.42
C ILE A 14 13.26 -7.11 -11.39
N GLU A 15 13.61 -7.62 -10.22
CA GLU A 15 14.26 -8.93 -10.04
C GLU A 15 13.40 -10.09 -10.56
N ASN A 16 12.08 -9.92 -10.56
CA ASN A 16 11.13 -10.87 -11.14
C ASN A 16 10.81 -10.59 -12.62
N GLY A 17 11.58 -9.75 -13.29
CA GLY A 17 11.53 -9.55 -14.74
C GLY A 17 10.58 -8.46 -15.23
N LEU A 18 10.05 -7.61 -14.34
CA LEU A 18 9.23 -6.48 -14.75
C LEU A 18 10.08 -5.24 -15.01
N GLU A 19 9.62 -4.37 -15.92
CA GLU A 19 10.18 -3.03 -16.07
C GLU A 19 9.67 -2.14 -14.94
N GLY A 20 10.59 -1.54 -14.17
CA GLY A 20 10.27 -0.78 -12.97
C GLY A 20 10.17 0.73 -13.23
N HIS A 21 9.05 1.32 -12.80
CA HIS A 21 8.83 2.76 -12.75
C HIS A 21 8.36 3.17 -11.37
N GLY A 22 8.95 4.22 -10.80
CA GLY A 22 8.62 4.72 -9.46
C GLY A 22 8.21 6.19 -9.46
N ILE A 23 7.27 6.52 -8.61
CA ILE A 23 6.84 7.89 -8.28
C ILE A 23 6.99 8.07 -6.78
N ASP A 24 7.66 9.13 -6.36
CA ASP A 24 7.78 9.54 -4.96
C ASP A 24 8.02 11.05 -4.85
N LEU A 25 7.82 11.62 -3.66
CA LEU A 25 8.25 12.98 -3.32
C LEU A 25 9.76 13.07 -3.06
N SER A 26 10.37 11.97 -2.65
CA SER A 26 11.79 11.88 -2.32
C SER A 26 12.60 11.29 -3.47
N ASN A 27 13.89 11.60 -3.48
CA ASN A 27 14.82 11.07 -4.46
C ASN A 27 15.54 9.78 -4.03
N TYR A 28 15.19 9.22 -2.88
CA TYR A 28 15.91 8.05 -2.34
C TYR A 28 15.92 6.85 -3.28
N ALA A 29 14.84 6.60 -4.02
CA ALA A 29 14.78 5.47 -4.94
C ALA A 29 15.79 5.59 -6.10
N ILE A 30 16.26 6.79 -6.45
CA ILE A 30 17.27 6.98 -7.51
C ILE A 30 18.56 6.23 -7.16
N ASP A 31 18.98 6.31 -5.91
CA ASP A 31 20.23 5.68 -5.45
C ASP A 31 20.05 4.19 -5.13
N TYR A 32 18.90 3.82 -4.55
CA TYR A 32 18.65 2.45 -4.07
C TYR A 32 17.98 1.52 -5.09
N CYS A 33 17.41 2.07 -6.15
CA CYS A 33 16.77 1.32 -7.23
C CYS A 33 17.24 1.82 -8.62
N PRO A 34 18.54 1.73 -8.94
CA PRO A 34 19.10 2.34 -10.14
C PRO A 34 18.61 1.74 -11.47
N LYS A 35 17.98 0.58 -11.43
CA LYS A 35 17.38 -0.08 -12.60
C LYS A 35 15.97 0.44 -12.93
N ALA A 36 15.35 1.20 -12.02
CA ALA A 36 14.03 1.77 -12.23
C ALA A 36 14.08 3.16 -12.84
N LYS A 37 13.02 3.53 -13.55
CA LYS A 37 12.79 4.91 -13.98
C LYS A 37 12.04 5.65 -12.88
N ILE A 38 12.72 6.52 -12.13
CA ILE A 38 12.15 7.24 -11.01
C ILE A 38 11.79 8.66 -11.42
N HIS A 39 10.58 9.10 -11.07
CA HIS A 39 10.14 10.48 -11.19
C HIS A 39 9.77 11.05 -9.83
N ILE A 40 10.28 12.23 -9.52
CA ILE A 40 9.94 12.96 -8.29
C ILE A 40 8.70 13.80 -8.61
N VAL A 41 7.56 13.43 -8.03
CA VAL A 41 6.26 14.04 -8.34
C VAL A 41 5.44 14.24 -7.05
N ASP A 42 4.94 15.45 -6.86
CA ASP A 42 3.94 15.74 -5.84
C ASP A 42 2.53 15.48 -6.40
N MET A 43 2.04 14.28 -6.21
CA MET A 43 0.70 13.90 -6.70
C MET A 43 -0.47 14.63 -6.01
N THR A 44 -0.20 15.49 -5.02
CA THR A 44 -1.22 16.44 -4.52
C THR A 44 -1.42 17.63 -5.45
N LYS A 45 -0.43 17.95 -6.28
CA LYS A 45 -0.38 19.13 -7.17
C LYS A 45 -0.47 18.80 -8.64
N GLU A 46 0.11 17.68 -9.03
CA GLU A 46 0.28 17.31 -10.44
C GLU A 46 0.02 15.82 -10.70
N LYS A 47 -0.25 15.50 -11.94
CA LYS A 47 -0.38 14.13 -12.43
C LYS A 47 0.99 13.50 -12.67
N THR A 48 1.02 12.19 -12.78
CA THR A 48 2.23 11.48 -13.20
C THR A 48 2.64 11.87 -14.63
N PRO A 49 3.94 11.83 -14.98
CA PRO A 49 4.40 12.20 -16.32
C PRO A 49 4.10 11.13 -17.39
N TYR A 50 3.33 10.12 -17.04
CA TYR A 50 3.01 9.00 -17.93
C TYR A 50 1.78 9.25 -18.77
N LYS A 51 1.78 8.67 -19.97
CA LYS A 51 0.61 8.66 -20.86
C LYS A 51 -0.46 7.72 -20.35
N GLU A 52 -1.65 7.87 -20.87
CA GLU A 52 -2.74 6.90 -20.67
C GLU A 52 -2.33 5.51 -21.17
N ASN A 53 -2.86 4.47 -20.56
CA ASN A 53 -2.64 3.09 -20.98
C ASN A 53 -1.16 2.68 -21.07
N SER A 54 -0.33 3.14 -20.12
CA SER A 54 1.12 2.89 -20.13
C SER A 54 1.53 1.63 -19.38
N PHE A 55 0.77 1.21 -18.36
CA PHE A 55 1.20 0.17 -17.43
C PHE A 55 0.27 -1.05 -17.42
N ASP A 56 0.87 -2.21 -17.26
CA ASP A 56 0.17 -3.47 -17.05
C ASP A 56 -0.18 -3.68 -15.57
N LEU A 57 0.65 -3.13 -14.68
CA LEU A 57 0.50 -3.19 -13.22
C LEU A 57 0.81 -1.84 -12.59
N VAL A 58 -0.04 -1.40 -11.67
CA VAL A 58 0.26 -0.32 -10.73
C VAL A 58 0.20 -0.87 -9.32
N PHE A 59 1.24 -0.62 -8.55
CA PHE A 59 1.35 -1.01 -7.14
C PHE A 59 1.47 0.22 -6.25
N SER A 60 0.80 0.21 -5.12
CA SER A 60 0.99 1.21 -4.08
C SER A 60 0.87 0.58 -2.68
N LYS A 61 1.77 0.97 -1.79
CA LYS A 61 1.75 0.50 -0.41
C LYS A 61 2.02 1.64 0.55
N SER A 62 1.15 1.82 1.55
CA SER A 62 1.24 2.91 2.52
C SER A 62 1.40 4.27 1.83
N PHE A 63 0.48 4.55 0.92
CA PHE A 63 0.53 5.74 0.07
C PHE A 63 -0.83 6.46 0.01
N VAL A 64 -1.92 5.76 -0.33
CA VAL A 64 -3.23 6.38 -0.58
C VAL A 64 -3.85 7.02 0.66
N GLU A 65 -3.50 6.53 1.84
CA GLU A 65 -3.94 7.08 3.13
C GLU A 65 -3.40 8.48 3.45
N HIS A 66 -2.37 8.93 2.73
CA HIS A 66 -1.76 10.25 2.92
C HIS A 66 -2.49 11.39 2.18
N PHE A 67 -3.51 11.07 1.39
CA PHE A 67 -4.24 12.07 0.58
C PHE A 67 -5.59 12.42 1.20
N TYR A 68 -5.95 13.71 1.18
CA TYR A 68 -7.29 14.18 1.53
C TYR A 68 -8.33 13.82 0.48
N TYR A 69 -7.90 13.74 -0.78
CA TYR A 69 -8.75 13.43 -1.93
C TYR A 69 -8.16 12.23 -2.68
N PRO A 70 -8.22 11.03 -2.09
CA PRO A 70 -7.63 9.84 -2.67
C PRO A 70 -8.29 9.45 -4.02
N GLU A 71 -9.51 9.92 -4.29
CA GLU A 71 -10.20 9.73 -5.57
C GLU A 71 -9.33 10.16 -6.75
N LYS A 72 -8.64 11.29 -6.64
CA LYS A 72 -7.74 11.79 -7.69
C LYS A 72 -6.57 10.85 -7.97
N ILE A 73 -6.10 10.16 -6.93
CA ILE A 73 -5.03 9.16 -7.06
C ILE A 73 -5.56 7.93 -7.80
N PHE A 74 -6.76 7.46 -7.46
CA PHE A 74 -7.37 6.31 -8.13
C PHE A 74 -7.77 6.62 -9.57
N GLU A 75 -8.24 7.84 -9.88
CA GLU A 75 -8.46 8.31 -11.24
C GLU A 75 -7.16 8.31 -12.06
N GLU A 76 -6.06 8.76 -11.48
CA GLU A 76 -4.76 8.77 -12.14
C GLU A 76 -4.22 7.33 -12.34
N ILE A 77 -4.38 6.45 -11.36
CA ILE A 77 -4.05 5.02 -11.49
C ILE A 77 -4.85 4.41 -12.65
N TYR A 78 -6.16 4.68 -12.71
CA TYR A 78 -7.02 4.18 -13.77
C TYR A 78 -6.59 4.69 -15.15
N ARG A 79 -6.22 5.97 -15.24
CA ARG A 79 -5.76 6.60 -16.48
C ARG A 79 -4.49 5.94 -17.04
N VAL A 80 -3.52 5.67 -16.18
CA VAL A 80 -2.22 5.13 -16.63
C VAL A 80 -2.22 3.62 -16.85
N LEU A 81 -3.20 2.90 -16.31
CA LEU A 81 -3.34 1.46 -16.54
C LEU A 81 -3.89 1.17 -17.94
N LYS A 82 -3.33 0.17 -18.58
CA LYS A 82 -3.86 -0.40 -19.83
C LYS A 82 -5.23 -1.06 -19.59
N PRO A 83 -6.08 -1.17 -20.60
CA PRO A 83 -7.25 -2.03 -20.52
C PRO A 83 -6.86 -3.45 -20.13
N GLY A 84 -7.49 -3.99 -19.07
CA GLY A 84 -7.12 -5.28 -18.48
C GLY A 84 -5.93 -5.25 -17.53
N GLY A 85 -5.30 -4.10 -17.32
CA GLY A 85 -4.23 -3.92 -16.35
C GLY A 85 -4.72 -4.07 -14.90
N ILE A 86 -3.79 -4.34 -13.99
CA ILE A 86 -4.07 -4.66 -12.58
C ILE A 86 -3.58 -3.53 -11.67
N VAL A 87 -4.39 -3.18 -10.67
CA VAL A 87 -3.94 -2.35 -9.55
C VAL A 87 -3.87 -3.19 -8.28
N ILE A 88 -2.80 -3.01 -7.52
CA ILE A 88 -2.65 -3.57 -6.17
C ILE A 88 -2.41 -2.42 -5.20
N THR A 89 -3.37 -2.17 -4.32
CA THR A 89 -3.29 -1.14 -3.29
C THR A 89 -3.22 -1.77 -1.91
N MET A 90 -2.21 -1.41 -1.14
CA MET A 90 -2.06 -1.82 0.25
C MET A 90 -2.06 -0.59 1.16
N THR A 91 -3.00 -0.52 2.07
CA THR A 91 -3.15 0.58 3.03
C THR A 91 -3.44 0.01 4.43
N PRO A 92 -3.11 0.73 5.50
CA PRO A 92 -3.47 0.30 6.85
C PRO A 92 -4.97 0.13 7.01
N GLU A 93 -5.41 -1.01 7.54
CA GLU A 93 -6.82 -1.28 7.78
C GLU A 93 -7.29 -0.55 9.05
N TRP A 94 -8.19 0.45 8.89
CA TRP A 94 -8.68 1.30 9.97
C TRP A 94 -9.18 0.53 11.18
N GLU A 95 -9.95 -0.52 10.97
CA GLU A 95 -10.56 -1.32 12.06
C GLU A 95 -9.52 -1.92 13.01
N TYR A 96 -8.27 -2.09 12.56
CA TYR A 96 -7.20 -2.65 13.36
C TYR A 96 -6.24 -1.61 13.93
N ILE A 97 -6.17 -0.42 13.35
CA ILE A 97 -5.18 0.57 13.76
C ILE A 97 -5.79 1.91 14.17
N TYR A 98 -7.12 2.02 14.34
CA TYR A 98 -7.80 3.30 14.60
C TYR A 98 -7.20 4.09 15.78
N LYS A 99 -6.68 3.41 16.82
CA LYS A 99 -6.04 4.06 17.96
C LYS A 99 -4.67 4.67 17.64
N SER A 100 -4.01 4.20 16.60
CA SER A 100 -2.64 4.59 16.23
C SER A 100 -2.52 5.18 14.82
N PHE A 101 -3.61 5.24 14.07
CA PHE A 101 -3.60 5.73 12.71
C PHE A 101 -3.00 7.14 12.60
N TYR A 102 -3.48 8.05 13.44
CA TYR A 102 -3.01 9.43 13.47
C TYR A 102 -1.73 9.65 14.29
N ASN A 103 -1.05 8.59 14.76
CA ASN A 103 0.32 8.70 15.27
C ASN A 103 1.31 9.05 14.16
N ASP A 104 0.97 8.75 12.93
CA ASP A 104 1.60 9.34 11.77
C ASP A 104 0.80 10.58 11.37
N TYR A 105 1.38 11.77 11.59
CA TYR A 105 0.70 13.04 11.33
C TYR A 105 0.40 13.28 9.84
N THR A 106 1.00 12.51 8.95
CA THR A 106 0.79 12.61 7.50
C THR A 106 -0.42 11.82 7.02
N HIS A 107 -0.96 10.92 7.82
CA HIS A 107 -2.19 10.19 7.50
C HIS A 107 -3.39 11.13 7.44
N ARG A 108 -4.23 10.97 6.41
CA ARG A 108 -5.41 11.81 6.13
C ARG A 108 -6.68 10.99 6.04
N THR A 109 -6.70 9.99 5.18
CA THR A 109 -7.91 9.20 4.88
C THR A 109 -7.75 7.77 5.39
N PRO A 110 -8.51 7.39 6.43
CA PRO A 110 -8.53 6.00 6.89
C PRO A 110 -9.39 5.13 5.94
N PHE A 111 -8.92 3.91 5.68
CA PHE A 111 -9.64 2.95 4.86
C PHE A 111 -10.09 1.73 5.65
N THR A 112 -11.37 1.38 5.52
CA THR A 112 -11.89 0.04 5.82
C THR A 112 -11.83 -0.80 4.54
N LYS A 113 -12.07 -2.11 4.65
CA LYS A 113 -12.20 -2.97 3.45
C LYS A 113 -13.33 -2.50 2.51
N ILE A 114 -14.42 -2.03 3.10
CA ILE A 114 -15.56 -1.54 2.33
C ILE A 114 -15.19 -0.27 1.58
N SER A 115 -14.70 0.76 2.28
CA SER A 115 -14.36 2.04 1.64
C SER A 115 -13.21 1.91 0.63
N LEU A 116 -12.23 1.02 0.88
CA LEU A 116 -11.18 0.74 -0.10
C LEU A 116 -11.74 0.07 -1.37
N ARG A 117 -12.69 -0.87 -1.21
CA ARG A 117 -13.38 -1.47 -2.34
C ARG A 117 -14.19 -0.44 -3.12
N ASP A 118 -14.96 0.37 -2.41
CA ASP A 118 -15.89 1.31 -3.01
C ASP A 118 -15.16 2.39 -3.82
N ILE A 119 -14.04 2.93 -3.30
CA ILE A 119 -13.25 3.92 -4.04
C ILE A 119 -12.69 3.33 -5.34
N HIS A 120 -12.26 2.08 -5.37
CA HIS A 120 -11.86 1.43 -6.62
C HIS A 120 -13.04 1.32 -7.60
N LEU A 121 -14.21 0.89 -7.13
CA LEU A 121 -15.39 0.74 -7.98
C LEU A 121 -15.85 2.06 -8.58
N VAL A 122 -15.93 3.13 -7.78
CA VAL A 122 -16.34 4.46 -8.29
C VAL A 122 -15.32 5.08 -9.23
N SER A 123 -14.03 4.69 -9.12
CA SER A 123 -12.97 5.08 -10.05
C SER A 123 -12.94 4.26 -11.35
N GLY A 124 -13.89 3.32 -11.54
CA GLY A 124 -14.06 2.58 -12.78
C GLY A 124 -13.45 1.18 -12.81
N PHE A 125 -12.78 0.75 -11.73
CA PHE A 125 -12.23 -0.60 -11.66
C PHE A 125 -13.33 -1.65 -11.56
N LYS A 126 -13.09 -2.81 -12.18
CA LYS A 126 -14.00 -3.96 -12.16
C LYS A 126 -13.33 -5.11 -11.37
N SER A 127 -14.14 -6.05 -10.91
CA SER A 127 -13.64 -7.25 -10.22
C SER A 127 -12.76 -6.97 -9.01
N VAL A 128 -13.14 -5.98 -8.21
CA VAL A 128 -12.37 -5.55 -7.03
C VAL A 128 -12.48 -6.57 -5.90
N GLN A 129 -11.33 -7.05 -5.42
CA GLN A 129 -11.22 -7.94 -4.27
C GLN A 129 -10.40 -7.25 -3.18
N VAL A 130 -10.92 -7.21 -1.97
CA VAL A 130 -10.23 -6.65 -0.81
C VAL A 130 -10.15 -7.67 0.31
N SER A 131 -8.95 -7.87 0.84
CA SER A 131 -8.71 -8.79 1.95
C SER A 131 -7.70 -8.21 2.93
N SER A 132 -7.81 -8.62 4.20
CA SER A 132 -6.77 -8.29 5.18
C SER A 132 -5.50 -9.06 4.91
N PHE A 133 -4.38 -8.36 4.80
CA PHE A 133 -3.07 -8.94 4.63
C PHE A 133 -2.25 -8.79 5.92
N LYS A 134 -1.79 -9.90 6.47
CA LYS A 134 -0.94 -9.91 7.66
C LYS A 134 0.52 -9.94 7.25
N GLN A 135 1.29 -8.91 7.60
CA GLN A 135 2.69 -8.75 7.20
C GLN A 135 3.69 -9.65 7.94
N LEU A 136 3.24 -10.56 8.81
CA LEU A 136 4.12 -11.52 9.49
C LEU A 136 4.37 -12.75 8.61
N PRO A 137 5.60 -12.98 8.14
CA PRO A 137 5.91 -14.13 7.28
C PRO A 137 5.56 -15.49 7.88
N ILE A 138 5.64 -15.63 9.21
CA ILE A 138 5.27 -16.86 9.91
C ILE A 138 3.79 -17.23 9.71
N LEU A 139 2.93 -16.25 9.42
CA LEU A 139 1.51 -16.47 9.17
C LEU A 139 1.21 -16.94 7.75
N TRP A 140 2.20 -16.90 6.85
CA TRP A 140 2.07 -17.35 5.46
C TRP A 140 2.36 -18.85 5.28
N LYS A 141 2.88 -19.51 6.34
CA LYS A 141 3.14 -20.96 6.33
C LYS A 141 1.86 -21.75 6.70
N PRO A 142 1.74 -23.04 6.27
CA PRO A 142 0.47 -23.73 6.23
C PRO A 142 -0.18 -23.99 7.59
N LYS A 143 -1.46 -24.08 7.53
CA LYS A 143 -2.64 -24.15 8.41
C LYS A 143 -2.49 -24.58 9.89
N THR A 144 -1.52 -25.37 10.29
CA THR A 144 -1.46 -25.97 11.64
C THR A 144 -1.10 -24.98 12.76
N TYR A 145 -0.31 -23.97 12.48
CA TYR A 145 0.05 -22.94 13.46
C TYR A 145 -0.84 -21.68 13.39
N LEU A 146 -1.64 -21.55 12.35
CA LEU A 146 -2.40 -20.35 12.08
C LEU A 146 -3.45 -20.06 13.15
N PHE A 147 -4.09 -21.10 13.69
CA PHE A 147 -5.11 -20.96 14.74
C PHE A 147 -4.46 -20.48 16.06
N LEU A 148 -3.36 -21.12 16.47
CA LEU A 148 -2.66 -20.72 17.70
C LEU A 148 -2.10 -19.29 17.60
N LEU A 149 -1.55 -18.90 16.46
CA LEU A 149 -1.02 -17.55 16.23
C LEU A 149 -2.13 -16.50 16.15
N LYS A 150 -3.29 -16.84 15.58
CA LYS A 150 -4.48 -15.97 15.61
C LYS A 150 -5.00 -15.78 17.02
N LEU A 151 -5.07 -16.85 17.80
CA LEU A 151 -5.46 -16.81 19.20
C LEU A 151 -4.47 -16.00 20.04
N LEU A 152 -3.17 -16.22 19.86
CA LEU A 152 -2.10 -15.46 20.53
C LEU A 152 -2.14 -13.97 20.17
N SER A 153 -2.33 -13.65 18.89
CA SER A 153 -2.49 -12.28 18.40
C SER A 153 -3.75 -11.61 18.99
N PHE A 154 -4.85 -12.34 19.13
CA PHE A 154 -6.06 -11.85 19.75
C PHE A 154 -5.86 -11.60 21.26
N LEU A 155 -5.22 -12.53 21.97
CA LEU A 155 -4.94 -12.40 23.40
C LEU A 155 -3.98 -11.24 23.68
N THR A 156 -2.91 -11.08 22.89
CA THR A 156 -1.99 -9.94 23.05
C THR A 156 -2.66 -8.60 22.80
N ARG A 157 -3.67 -8.55 21.93
CA ARG A 157 -4.47 -7.35 21.70
C ARG A 157 -5.31 -6.93 22.89
N ILE A 158 -5.87 -7.92 23.63
CA ILE A 158 -6.73 -7.67 24.79
C ILE A 158 -5.89 -7.43 26.06
N LEU A 159 -4.82 -8.19 26.24
CA LEU A 159 -4.08 -8.26 27.49
C LEU A 159 -2.88 -7.29 27.57
N VAL A 160 -2.34 -6.84 26.44
CA VAL A 160 -1.19 -5.93 26.43
C VAL A 160 -1.66 -4.50 26.17
N PRO A 161 -1.58 -3.61 27.17
CA PRO A 161 -1.87 -2.19 26.99
C PRO A 161 -1.02 -1.57 25.88
N ASP A 162 -1.57 -0.64 25.12
CA ASP A 162 -0.90 -0.01 23.98
C ASP A 162 0.45 0.64 24.36
N TYR A 163 0.61 1.03 25.62
CA TYR A 163 1.86 1.57 26.18
C TYR A 163 3.03 0.58 26.14
N PHE A 164 2.77 -0.71 26.33
CA PHE A 164 3.79 -1.78 26.34
C PHE A 164 3.99 -2.43 24.98
N ARG A 165 3.24 -2.03 23.95
CA ARG A 165 3.45 -2.57 22.61
C ARG A 165 4.76 -2.04 22.06
N PRO A 166 5.69 -2.93 21.64
CA PRO A 166 6.97 -2.50 21.11
C PRO A 166 6.75 -1.59 19.90
N LYS A 167 7.40 -0.43 19.92
CA LYS A 167 7.39 0.54 18.81
C LYS A 167 8.16 0.05 17.56
N PHE A 168 8.48 -1.24 17.50
CA PHE A 168 9.15 -1.82 16.36
C PHE A 168 8.20 -1.87 15.17
N LYS A 169 8.59 -1.23 14.06
CA LYS A 169 7.87 -1.25 12.77
C LYS A 169 7.54 -2.67 12.29
N TRP A 170 8.23 -3.67 12.79
CA TRP A 170 8.11 -5.10 12.48
C TRP A 170 6.90 -5.81 13.09
N ILE A 171 6.25 -5.21 14.10
CA ILE A 171 5.16 -5.83 14.84
C ILE A 171 3.90 -4.95 14.75
N ARG A 172 3.74 -4.16 13.71
CA ARG A 172 2.46 -3.50 13.42
C ARG A 172 1.55 -4.53 12.72
N PHE A 173 0.67 -5.11 13.53
CA PHE A 173 -0.44 -5.92 13.06
C PHE A 173 -1.55 -5.02 12.54
#